data_8bcef9225edc6f24d43fcaf029844898
#
_entry.id   8bcef9225edc6f24d43fcaf029844898
#
_cell.length_a   1.000
_cell.length_b   1.000
_cell.length_c   1.000
_cell.angle_alpha   90.00
_cell.angle_beta   90.00
_cell.angle_gamma   90.00
#
_symmetry.space_group_name_H-M   'P 1'
#
loop_
_entity.id
_entity.type
_entity.pdbx_description
1 polymer ?
#
loop_
_entity_poly.entity_id
_entity_poly.type
_entity_poly.pdbx_seq_one_letter_code
_entity_poly.pdbx_strand_id
1 'polypeptide(L)'
;MNKKLEEEIQAIVLETFLDEKREWISYFQHKAKQMNLDQKSFFIGMMYPKIISNLEENNIHTRIKSDSWGDHEIEKINSMLGELYEKHT
;
A
#
# COMPACT_ATOMS: atom_id res chain seq x y z
N MET A 1 4.86 9.66 15.56
CA MET A 1 5.46 9.90 14.23
C MET A 1 5.24 11.34 13.80
N ASN A 2 6.16 11.88 12.99
CA ASN A 2 6.01 13.22 12.41
C ASN A 2 4.78 13.23 11.50
N LYS A 3 3.84 14.14 11.77
CA LYS A 3 2.59 14.28 11.03
C LYS A 3 2.82 14.57 9.53
N LYS A 4 3.83 15.38 9.23
CA LYS A 4 4.19 15.70 7.85
C LYS A 4 4.65 14.46 7.09
N LEU A 5 5.45 13.62 7.72
CA LEU A 5 5.91 12.36 7.13
C LEU A 5 4.73 11.42 6.87
N GLU A 6 3.80 11.33 7.81
CA GLU A 6 2.60 10.52 7.65
C GLU A 6 1.77 10.98 6.45
N GLU A 7 1.58 12.30 6.31
CA GLU A 7 0.85 12.87 5.19
C GLU A 7 1.53 12.58 3.85
N GLU A 8 2.86 12.65 3.79
CA GLU A 8 3.62 12.30 2.60
C GLU A 8 3.46 10.82 2.22
N ILE A 9 3.49 9.94 3.21
CA ILE A 9 3.28 8.51 2.99
C ILE A 9 1.87 8.24 2.49
N GLN A 10 0.87 8.84 3.12
CA GLN A 10 -0.52 8.69 2.71
C GLN A 10 -0.74 9.16 1.27
N ALA A 11 -0.11 10.27 0.89
CA ALA A 11 -0.21 10.79 -0.47
C ALA A 11 0.38 9.82 -1.48
N ILE A 12 1.53 9.22 -1.18
CA ILE A 12 2.17 8.26 -2.08
C ILE A 12 1.37 6.97 -2.18
N VAL A 13 0.84 6.48 -1.06
CA VAL A 13 -0.02 5.29 -1.05
C VAL A 13 -1.25 5.53 -1.92
N LEU A 14 -1.91 6.66 -1.74
CA LEU A 14 -3.09 7.02 -2.53
C LEU A 14 -2.76 7.16 -4.02
N GLU A 15 -1.69 7.87 -4.34
CA GLU A 15 -1.26 8.07 -5.72
C GLU A 15 -0.94 6.74 -6.41
N THR A 16 -0.20 5.88 -5.75
CA THR A 16 0.13 4.54 -6.26
C THR A 16 -1.12 3.72 -6.49
N PHE A 17 -2.04 3.76 -5.53
CA PHE A 17 -3.32 3.06 -5.65
C PHE A 17 -4.13 3.56 -6.84
N LEU A 18 -4.23 4.87 -7.02
CA LEU A 18 -5.02 5.47 -8.10
C LEU A 18 -4.44 5.17 -9.48
N ASP A 19 -3.11 5.08 -9.60
CA ASP A 19 -2.45 4.75 -10.87
C ASP A 19 -2.72 3.32 -11.31
N GLU A 20 -2.91 2.41 -10.34
CA GLU A 20 -3.04 0.97 -10.59
C GLU A 20 -4.48 0.46 -10.49
N LYS A 21 -5.42 1.36 -10.23
CA LYS A 21 -6.68 1.05 -9.52
C LYS A 21 -7.67 0.07 -10.15
N ARG A 22 -8.06 0.24 -11.39
CA ARG A 22 -9.20 -0.54 -11.90
C ARG A 22 -8.83 -1.89 -12.46
N GLU A 23 -7.90 -1.87 -13.39
CA GLU A 23 -7.45 -3.08 -14.08
C GLU A 23 -6.79 -4.04 -13.10
N TRP A 24 -5.96 -3.48 -12.18
CA TRP A 24 -5.22 -4.30 -11.25
C TRP A 24 -6.10 -4.86 -10.13
N ILE A 25 -7.10 -4.12 -9.66
CA ILE A 25 -8.03 -4.67 -8.66
C ILE A 25 -8.74 -5.90 -9.24
N SER A 26 -9.34 -5.77 -10.41
CA SER A 26 -10.03 -6.89 -11.07
C SER A 26 -9.10 -8.05 -11.36
N TYR A 27 -7.91 -7.76 -11.85
CA TYR A 27 -6.90 -8.77 -12.15
C TYR A 27 -6.51 -9.55 -10.89
N PHE A 28 -6.19 -8.83 -9.81
CA PHE A 28 -5.77 -9.49 -8.57
C PHE A 28 -6.91 -10.27 -7.92
N GLN A 29 -8.14 -9.76 -7.99
CA GLN A 29 -9.31 -10.49 -7.49
C GLN A 29 -9.49 -11.80 -8.24
N HIS A 30 -9.37 -11.75 -9.55
CA HIS A 30 -9.49 -12.95 -10.39
C HIS A 30 -8.39 -13.98 -10.09
N LYS A 31 -7.14 -13.51 -9.99
CA LYS A 31 -6.00 -14.40 -9.68
C LYS A 31 -6.12 -14.99 -8.27
N ALA A 32 -6.53 -14.20 -7.30
CA ALA A 32 -6.74 -14.69 -5.94
C ALA A 32 -7.80 -15.80 -5.92
N LYS A 33 -8.88 -15.60 -6.66
CA LYS A 33 -9.96 -16.57 -6.75
C LYS A 33 -9.45 -17.89 -7.37
N GLN A 34 -8.66 -17.81 -8.45
CA GLN A 34 -8.08 -18.97 -9.08
C GLN A 34 -7.14 -19.75 -8.15
N MET A 35 -6.42 -19.02 -7.29
CA MET A 35 -5.48 -19.63 -6.32
C MET A 35 -6.12 -19.96 -4.98
N ASN A 36 -7.42 -19.72 -4.84
CA ASN A 36 -8.17 -19.94 -3.61
C ASN A 36 -7.59 -19.13 -2.43
N LEU A 37 -7.22 -17.89 -2.69
CA LEU A 37 -6.70 -16.95 -1.69
C LEU A 37 -7.71 -15.87 -1.41
N ASP A 38 -7.57 -15.24 -0.23
CA ASP A 38 -8.38 -14.08 0.13
C ASP A 38 -8.06 -12.91 -0.81
N GLN A 39 -9.09 -12.38 -1.47
CA GLN A 39 -8.92 -11.35 -2.51
C GLN A 39 -8.30 -10.07 -1.97
N LYS A 40 -8.77 -9.61 -0.80
CA LYS A 40 -8.25 -8.38 -0.19
C LYS A 40 -6.79 -8.54 0.22
N SER A 41 -6.46 -9.64 0.90
CA SER A 41 -5.10 -9.91 1.35
C SER A 41 -4.14 -10.06 0.18
N PHE A 42 -4.57 -10.72 -0.88
CA PHE A 42 -3.76 -10.89 -2.09
C PHE A 42 -3.48 -9.53 -2.75
N PHE A 43 -4.51 -8.70 -2.88
CA PHE A 43 -4.37 -7.36 -3.45
C PHE A 43 -3.37 -6.53 -2.64
N ILE A 44 -3.51 -6.51 -1.32
CA ILE A 44 -2.62 -5.76 -0.43
C ILE A 44 -1.17 -6.25 -0.60
N GLY A 45 -0.98 -7.57 -0.60
CA GLY A 45 0.35 -8.16 -0.77
C GLY A 45 1.00 -7.82 -2.10
N MET A 46 0.21 -7.71 -3.15
CA MET A 46 0.73 -7.35 -4.48
C MET A 46 1.02 -5.85 -4.60
N MET A 47 0.26 -5.02 -3.92
CA MET A 47 0.46 -3.57 -3.94
C MET A 47 1.60 -3.10 -3.04
N TYR A 48 1.88 -3.82 -1.97
CA TYR A 48 2.87 -3.41 -0.98
C TYR A 48 4.26 -3.15 -1.59
N PRO A 49 4.83 -4.05 -2.43
CA PRO A 49 6.13 -3.79 -3.05
C PRO A 49 6.15 -2.53 -3.92
N LYS A 50 5.04 -2.24 -4.59
CA LYS A 50 4.94 -1.03 -5.42
C LYS A 50 4.98 0.24 -4.56
N ILE A 51 4.31 0.20 -3.42
CA ILE A 51 4.33 1.31 -2.45
C ILE A 51 5.75 1.52 -1.94
N ILE A 52 6.43 0.47 -1.52
CA ILE A 52 7.78 0.56 -1.00
C ILE A 52 8.74 1.12 -2.06
N SER A 53 8.61 0.67 -3.30
CA SER A 53 9.43 1.18 -4.39
C SER A 53 9.25 2.71 -4.58
N ASN A 54 8.01 3.17 -4.54
CA ASN A 54 7.71 4.59 -4.68
C ASN A 54 8.20 5.42 -3.48
N LEU A 55 8.13 4.85 -2.28
CA LEU A 55 8.67 5.50 -1.09
C LEU A 55 10.20 5.64 -1.19
N GLU A 56 10.88 4.63 -1.71
CA GLU A 56 12.32 4.68 -1.92
C GLU A 56 12.72 5.74 -2.96
N GLU A 57 11.97 5.81 -4.06
CA GLU A 57 12.22 6.82 -5.11
C GLU A 57 12.09 8.25 -4.60
N ASN A 58 11.24 8.46 -3.60
CA ASN A 58 11.00 9.78 -3.01
C ASN A 58 11.85 10.02 -1.74
N ASN A 59 12.79 9.13 -1.44
CA ASN A 59 13.66 9.20 -0.25
C ASN A 59 12.89 9.19 1.08
N ILE A 60 11.66 8.72 1.07
CA ILE A 60 10.81 8.67 2.25
C ILE A 60 11.09 7.42 3.08
N HIS A 61 11.43 6.32 2.43
CA HIS A 61 11.66 5.04 3.11
C HIS A 61 12.80 5.14 4.14
N THR A 62 13.87 5.85 3.82
CA THR A 62 14.98 6.09 4.74
C THR A 62 14.51 6.88 5.97
N ARG A 63 13.64 7.86 5.76
CA ARG A 63 13.06 8.67 6.86
C ARG A 63 12.17 7.83 7.76
N ILE A 64 11.43 6.89 7.19
CA ILE A 64 10.59 5.96 7.97
C ILE A 64 11.46 5.11 8.90
N LYS A 65 12.57 4.60 8.39
CA LYS A 65 13.47 3.74 9.16
C LYS A 65 14.09 4.44 10.38
N SER A 66 14.27 5.75 10.30
CA SER A 66 14.82 6.53 11.40
C SER A 66 13.76 7.06 12.36
N ASP A 67 12.50 6.74 12.12
CA ASP A 67 11.36 7.12 12.95
C ASP A 67 10.79 5.88 13.65
N SER A 68 10.10 6.07 14.77
CA SER A 68 9.43 4.99 15.49
C SER A 68 8.42 4.22 14.63
N TRP A 69 7.97 4.83 13.55
CA TRP A 69 7.05 4.26 12.58
C TRP A 69 7.68 3.08 11.80
N GLY A 70 9.01 3.05 11.72
CA GLY A 70 9.73 2.00 11.00
C GLY A 70 9.40 0.59 11.47
N ASP A 71 9.16 0.42 12.77
CA ASP A 71 8.81 -0.87 13.37
C ASP A 71 7.40 -1.31 13.02
N HIS A 72 6.55 -0.40 12.54
CA HIS A 72 5.15 -0.65 12.22
C HIS A 72 4.81 -0.35 10.77
N GLU A 73 5.83 -0.23 9.91
CA GLU A 73 5.67 0.16 8.52
C GLU A 73 4.68 -0.75 7.77
N ILE A 74 4.86 -2.06 7.88
CA ILE A 74 4.01 -3.03 7.19
C ILE A 74 2.57 -2.90 7.64
N GLU A 75 2.34 -2.86 8.95
CA GLU A 75 0.99 -2.77 9.50
C GLU A 75 0.27 -1.50 9.06
N LYS A 76 0.97 -0.36 9.09
CA LYS A 76 0.36 0.92 8.75
C LYS A 76 0.07 1.05 7.26
N ILE A 77 0.99 0.64 6.41
CA ILE A 77 0.79 0.68 4.96
C ILE A 77 -0.33 -0.28 4.56
N ASN A 78 -0.34 -1.48 5.11
CA ASN A 78 -1.41 -2.45 4.85
C ASN A 78 -2.77 -1.94 5.31
N SER A 79 -2.83 -1.23 6.44
CA SER A 79 -4.06 -0.62 6.91
C SER A 79 -4.58 0.44 5.93
N MET A 80 -3.69 1.30 5.42
CA MET A 80 -4.04 2.30 4.42
C MET A 80 -4.56 1.65 3.13
N LEU A 81 -3.87 0.62 2.65
CA LEU A 81 -4.29 -0.12 1.45
C LEU A 81 -5.62 -0.84 1.66
N GLY A 82 -5.84 -1.41 2.84
CA GLY A 82 -7.10 -2.06 3.18
C GLY A 82 -8.27 -1.11 3.14
N GLU A 83 -8.12 0.08 3.68
CA GLU A 83 -9.15 1.12 3.65
C GLU A 83 -9.47 1.54 2.22
N LEU A 84 -8.44 1.74 1.40
CA LEU A 84 -8.63 2.11 0.00
C LEU A 84 -9.31 0.99 -0.80
N TYR A 85 -8.94 -0.25 -0.54
CA TYR A 85 -9.57 -1.41 -1.19
C TYR A 85 -11.06 -1.45 -0.88
N GLU A 86 -11.44 -1.34 0.39
CA GLU A 86 -12.85 -1.37 0.80
C GLU A 86 -13.65 -0.21 0.23
N LYS A 87 -13.03 0.96 0.12
CA LYS A 87 -13.67 2.16 -0.40
C LYS A 87 -13.95 2.07 -1.90
N HIS A 88 -13.14 1.32 -2.65
CA HIS A 88 -13.20 1.26 -4.11
C HIS A 88 -13.69 -0.09 -4.66
N THR A 89 -14.04 -1.00 -3.80
CA THR A 89 -14.65 -2.28 -4.15
C THR A 89 -16.00 -2.44 -3.45
#